data_d71c3cae4cdc10b407925c55fff4e739
#
_entry.id   d71c3cae4cdc10b407925c55fff4e739
#
_cell.length_a   1.000
_cell.length_b   1.000
_cell.length_c   1.000
_cell.angle_alpha   90.00
_cell.angle_beta   90.00
_cell.angle_gamma   90.00
#
_symmetry.space_group_name_H-M   'P 1'
#
loop_
_entity.id
_entity.type
_entity.pdbx_description
1 polymer ?
#
loop_
_entity_poly.entity_id
_entity_poly.type
_entity_poly.pdbx_seq_one_letter_code
_entity_poly.pdbx_strand_id
1 'polypeptide(L)'
;MKRIQVICFYWEGDRWQSNVDQHASSDPVYARHLKRAGNSDRALVSRYVNNLFAGVTRFADRPFDFICFTNEDLDLADGIEQRSFEMVTTRGVLPRLYMFSEQSGLFGHQVLCIDLDVVVVGSLEPLMSYEGLFCARSKFKLGEEHKLDGDIMSFRAGPEAEARFWLPFTNDVKGSEILTQGRERYWMRHVAGDIADRWDVEAPGAVLSFKRHNIARINRIPERAAIVSCHGFPRPHQVSAKLMKEYWK
;
A
#
# COMPACT_ATOMS: atom_id res chain seq x y z
N MET A 1 -23.99 8.92 -3.60
CA MET A 1 -22.81 8.38 -2.90
C MET A 1 -21.62 9.26 -3.19
N LYS A 2 -20.82 9.63 -2.20
CA LYS A 2 -19.54 10.29 -2.43
C LYS A 2 -18.59 9.31 -3.10
N ARG A 3 -17.77 9.79 -4.05
CA ARG A 3 -16.72 8.99 -4.68
C ARG A 3 -15.62 8.69 -3.67
N ILE A 4 -15.08 7.48 -3.71
CA ILE A 4 -13.95 7.07 -2.88
C ILE A 4 -12.67 7.42 -3.62
N GLN A 5 -11.67 7.90 -2.90
CA GLN A 5 -10.34 8.11 -3.45
C GLN A 5 -9.52 6.82 -3.26
N VAL A 6 -9.24 6.11 -4.33
CA VAL A 6 -8.29 4.99 -4.31
C VAL A 6 -6.93 5.54 -4.68
N ILE A 7 -5.95 5.35 -3.81
CA ILE A 7 -4.63 5.95 -4.00
C ILE A 7 -3.51 4.92 -3.94
N CYS A 8 -2.45 5.17 -4.69
CA CYS A 8 -1.18 4.49 -4.56
C CYS A 8 -0.02 5.49 -4.63
N PHE A 9 1.17 5.04 -4.25
CA PHE A 9 2.36 5.88 -4.22
C PHE A 9 3.52 5.24 -4.95
N TYR A 10 4.25 6.07 -5.70
CA TYR A 10 5.57 5.74 -6.22
C TYR A 10 6.50 6.95 -6.17
N TRP A 11 7.72 6.74 -5.76
CA TRP A 11 8.81 7.73 -5.83
C TRP A 11 10.16 7.02 -5.91
N GLU A 12 11.13 7.68 -6.51
CA GLU A 12 12.53 7.28 -6.46
C GLU A 12 13.18 7.82 -5.16
N GLY A 13 13.88 6.97 -4.42
CA GLY A 13 14.53 7.37 -3.17
C GLY A 13 15.26 6.21 -2.49
N ASP A 14 15.74 6.43 -1.26
CA ASP A 14 16.55 5.50 -0.45
C ASP A 14 15.88 4.16 -0.11
N ARG A 15 14.63 3.99 -0.52
CA ARG A 15 13.83 2.79 -0.23
C ARG A 15 14.52 1.50 -0.68
N TRP A 16 15.17 1.53 -1.83
CA TRP A 16 15.84 0.37 -2.39
C TRP A 16 17.15 0.06 -1.69
N GLN A 17 17.96 1.10 -1.40
CA GLN A 17 19.25 0.92 -0.77
C GLN A 17 19.09 0.36 0.64
N SER A 18 18.18 0.91 1.46
CA SER A 18 17.93 0.41 2.81
C SER A 18 17.43 -1.04 2.84
N ASN A 19 16.61 -1.45 1.87
CA ASN A 19 16.16 -2.84 1.75
C ASN A 19 17.28 -3.77 1.24
N VAL A 20 18.09 -3.31 0.29
CA VAL A 20 19.25 -4.07 -0.22
C VAL A 20 20.25 -4.29 0.90
N ASP A 21 20.60 -3.25 1.66
CA ASP A 21 21.59 -3.33 2.73
C ASP A 21 21.12 -4.20 3.90
N GLN A 22 19.83 -4.13 4.23
CA GLN A 22 19.25 -4.93 5.32
C GLN A 22 19.12 -6.42 4.97
N HIS A 23 18.93 -6.78 3.70
CA HIS A 23 18.75 -8.15 3.26
C HIS A 23 20.00 -8.75 2.59
N ALA A 24 20.94 -7.94 2.15
CA ALA A 24 22.19 -8.40 1.56
C ALA A 24 23.05 -9.24 2.53
N SER A 25 22.92 -8.97 3.84
CA SER A 25 23.60 -9.73 4.89
C SER A 25 22.93 -11.04 5.23
N SER A 26 21.63 -11.21 4.92
CA SER A 26 20.84 -12.38 5.33
C SER A 26 20.49 -13.34 4.19
N ASP A 27 20.43 -12.85 2.93
CA ASP A 27 20.12 -13.66 1.75
C ASP A 27 20.74 -13.05 0.48
N PRO A 28 21.90 -13.59 0.03
CA PRO A 28 22.57 -13.09 -1.19
C PRO A 28 21.76 -13.25 -2.47
N VAL A 29 20.84 -14.21 -2.53
CA VAL A 29 19.95 -14.39 -3.70
C VAL A 29 18.90 -13.29 -3.73
N TYR A 30 18.31 -12.99 -2.59
CA TYR A 30 17.36 -11.91 -2.44
C TYR A 30 17.98 -10.53 -2.73
N ALA A 31 19.18 -10.28 -2.20
CA ALA A 31 19.94 -9.05 -2.50
C ALA A 31 20.22 -8.87 -4.01
N ARG A 32 20.52 -10.00 -4.71
CA ARG A 32 20.75 -9.98 -6.16
C ARG A 32 19.46 -9.67 -6.95
N HIS A 33 18.32 -10.17 -6.47
CA HIS A 33 17.01 -9.86 -7.05
C HIS A 33 16.61 -8.42 -6.79
N LEU A 34 16.87 -7.89 -5.59
CA LEU A 34 16.65 -6.47 -5.28
C LEU A 34 17.49 -5.56 -6.16
N LYS A 35 18.79 -5.86 -6.34
CA LYS A 35 19.67 -5.11 -7.25
C LYS A 35 19.19 -5.13 -8.70
N ARG A 36 18.62 -6.24 -9.17
CA ARG A 36 18.05 -6.33 -10.53
C ARG A 36 16.73 -5.58 -10.68
N ALA A 37 15.95 -5.47 -9.60
CA ALA A 37 14.72 -4.70 -9.55
C ALA A 37 14.97 -3.20 -9.29
N GLY A 38 16.15 -2.84 -8.79
CA GLY A 38 16.50 -1.49 -8.35
C GLY A 38 16.97 -0.52 -9.43
N ASN A 39 17.13 -0.94 -10.68
CA ASN A 39 17.09 0.01 -11.79
C ASN A 39 15.61 0.27 -12.05
N SER A 40 15.15 1.47 -11.70
CA SER A 40 13.79 1.93 -11.91
C SER A 40 13.41 1.76 -13.38
N ASP A 41 12.94 0.57 -13.72
CA ASP A 41 12.28 0.34 -14.98
C ASP A 41 10.92 1.03 -14.88
N ARG A 42 10.87 2.31 -15.31
CA ARG A 42 9.65 3.13 -15.32
C ARG A 42 8.51 2.41 -16.02
N ALA A 43 8.80 1.64 -17.06
CA ALA A 43 7.82 0.82 -17.75
C ALA A 43 7.25 -0.26 -16.82
N LEU A 44 8.08 -0.88 -15.98
CA LEU A 44 7.61 -1.84 -14.99
C LEU A 44 6.76 -1.15 -13.92
N VAL A 45 7.15 0.04 -13.46
CA VAL A 45 6.36 0.80 -12.47
C VAL A 45 5.01 1.21 -13.05
N SER A 46 4.99 1.80 -14.25
CA SER A 46 3.75 2.14 -14.96
C SER A 46 2.84 0.92 -15.09
N ARG A 47 3.39 -0.24 -15.43
CA ARG A 47 2.65 -1.50 -15.46
C ARG A 47 2.05 -1.89 -14.11
N TYR A 48 2.76 -1.67 -13.00
CA TYR A 48 2.22 -1.92 -11.66
C TYR A 48 1.02 -1.04 -11.34
N VAL A 49 1.15 0.26 -11.61
CA VAL A 49 0.06 1.22 -11.38
C VAL A 49 -1.14 0.90 -12.28
N ASN A 50 -0.90 0.67 -13.58
CA ASN A 50 -1.94 0.36 -14.55
C ASN A 50 -2.67 -0.96 -14.21
N ASN A 51 -1.94 -2.01 -13.81
CA ASN A 51 -2.55 -3.27 -13.41
C ASN A 51 -3.35 -3.15 -12.09
N LEU A 52 -2.89 -2.34 -11.14
CA LEU A 52 -3.64 -2.04 -9.93
C LEU A 52 -4.94 -1.31 -10.28
N PHE A 53 -4.87 -0.27 -11.11
CA PHE A 53 -6.03 0.47 -11.60
C PHE A 53 -7.03 -0.44 -12.35
N ALA A 54 -6.54 -1.28 -13.25
CA ALA A 54 -7.37 -2.23 -13.98
C ALA A 54 -8.07 -3.24 -13.03
N GLY A 55 -7.35 -3.71 -12.00
CA GLY A 55 -7.92 -4.55 -10.95
C GLY A 55 -9.00 -3.83 -10.15
N VAL A 56 -8.75 -2.60 -9.72
CA VAL A 56 -9.74 -1.76 -9.03
C VAL A 56 -10.95 -1.52 -9.92
N THR A 57 -10.76 -1.13 -11.16
CA THR A 57 -11.86 -0.88 -12.13
C THR A 57 -12.73 -2.12 -12.35
N ARG A 58 -12.13 -3.31 -12.37
CA ARG A 58 -12.84 -4.58 -12.57
C ARG A 58 -13.71 -4.98 -11.38
N PHE A 59 -13.30 -4.64 -10.16
CA PHE A 59 -13.88 -5.16 -8.93
C PHE A 59 -14.43 -4.09 -7.98
N ALA A 60 -14.44 -2.81 -8.40
CA ALA A 60 -15.08 -1.76 -7.63
C ALA A 60 -16.60 -1.78 -7.90
N ASP A 61 -17.37 -1.90 -6.83
CA ASP A 61 -18.84 -1.92 -6.87
C ASP A 61 -19.46 -0.52 -6.71
N ARG A 62 -18.61 0.51 -6.54
CA ARG A 62 -19.02 1.91 -6.35
C ARG A 62 -18.11 2.89 -7.08
N PRO A 63 -18.59 4.13 -7.36
CA PRO A 63 -17.78 5.13 -8.03
C PRO A 63 -16.51 5.49 -7.22
N PHE A 64 -15.39 5.59 -7.90
CA PHE A 64 -14.12 5.98 -7.33
C PHE A 64 -13.35 6.92 -8.25
N ASP A 65 -12.36 7.61 -7.72
CA ASP A 65 -11.30 8.28 -8.45
C ASP A 65 -9.98 7.55 -8.09
N PHE A 66 -9.10 7.36 -9.06
CA PHE A 66 -7.84 6.69 -8.84
C PHE A 66 -6.68 7.66 -8.99
N ILE A 67 -5.87 7.81 -7.93
CA ILE A 67 -4.77 8.76 -7.87
C ILE A 67 -3.46 8.02 -7.63
N CYS A 68 -2.49 8.23 -8.51
CA CYS A 68 -1.11 7.83 -8.28
C CYS A 68 -0.30 9.04 -7.83
N PHE A 69 0.09 9.06 -6.55
CA PHE A 69 1.02 10.07 -6.05
C PHE A 69 2.44 9.72 -6.49
N THR A 70 3.01 10.56 -7.36
CA THR A 70 4.37 10.35 -7.87
C THR A 70 4.96 11.64 -8.40
N ASN A 71 6.27 11.81 -8.25
CA ASN A 71 7.04 12.90 -8.85
C ASN A 71 7.76 12.45 -10.14
N GLU A 72 7.53 11.20 -10.54
CA GLU A 72 8.12 10.62 -11.74
C GLU A 72 7.12 10.74 -12.91
N ASP A 73 7.66 10.87 -14.11
CA ASP A 73 6.89 10.81 -15.36
C ASP A 73 6.62 9.34 -15.71
N LEU A 74 5.39 8.87 -15.47
CA LEU A 74 4.95 7.51 -15.70
C LEU A 74 3.95 7.45 -16.86
N ASP A 75 4.03 6.39 -17.66
CA ASP A 75 3.06 6.07 -18.71
C ASP A 75 1.82 5.39 -18.08
N LEU A 76 0.85 6.21 -17.68
CA LEU A 76 -0.34 5.76 -16.96
C LEU A 76 -1.56 5.71 -17.88
N ALA A 77 -2.43 4.72 -17.62
CA ALA A 77 -3.67 4.55 -18.36
C ALA A 77 -4.64 5.73 -18.13
N ASP A 78 -5.48 5.99 -19.11
CA ASP A 78 -6.59 6.95 -18.99
C ASP A 78 -7.47 6.62 -17.79
N GLY A 79 -7.81 7.65 -17.01
CA GLY A 79 -8.59 7.53 -15.78
C GLY A 79 -7.75 7.43 -14.51
N ILE A 80 -6.42 7.39 -14.61
CA ILE A 80 -5.50 7.56 -13.48
C ILE A 80 -5.08 9.01 -13.39
N GLU A 81 -5.38 9.66 -12.27
CA GLU A 81 -4.81 10.98 -11.98
C GLU A 81 -3.38 10.81 -11.46
N GLN A 82 -2.40 11.36 -12.17
CA GLN A 82 -1.04 11.47 -11.66
C GLN A 82 -0.92 12.77 -10.87
N ARG A 83 -0.59 12.67 -9.59
CA ARG A 83 -0.47 13.81 -8.68
C ARG A 83 0.92 13.87 -8.07
N SER A 84 1.62 14.99 -8.26
CA SER A 84 2.89 15.25 -7.57
C SER A 84 2.65 15.50 -6.08
N PHE A 85 3.67 15.26 -5.26
CA PHE A 85 3.58 15.47 -3.83
C PHE A 85 4.91 15.96 -3.24
N GLU A 86 4.81 16.72 -2.15
CA GLU A 86 5.98 17.19 -1.43
C GLU A 86 6.54 16.08 -0.53
N MET A 87 7.82 15.80 -0.68
CA MET A 87 8.53 14.87 0.18
C MET A 87 9.30 15.63 1.26
N VAL A 88 8.77 15.71 2.46
CA VAL A 88 9.47 16.31 3.63
C VAL A 88 10.62 15.44 4.11
N THR A 89 10.70 14.21 3.66
CA THR A 89 11.81 13.26 3.84
C THR A 89 11.88 12.30 2.66
N THR A 90 13.05 11.77 2.36
CA THR A 90 13.25 10.67 1.40
C THR A 90 13.42 9.32 2.12
N ARG A 91 13.40 9.31 3.46
CA ARG A 91 13.74 8.12 4.24
C ARG A 91 12.67 7.02 4.14
N GLY A 92 13.07 5.93 3.51
CA GLY A 92 12.28 4.69 3.43
C GLY A 92 10.91 4.87 2.79
N VAL A 93 9.85 4.61 3.56
CA VAL A 93 8.45 4.74 3.10
C VAL A 93 7.67 5.84 3.81
N LEU A 94 8.35 6.71 4.55
CA LEU A 94 7.74 7.85 5.24
C LEU A 94 7.15 8.92 4.31
N PRO A 95 7.65 9.16 3.07
CA PRO A 95 7.00 10.09 2.15
C PRO A 95 5.51 9.84 1.94
N ARG A 96 5.05 8.59 2.08
CA ARG A 96 3.62 8.23 2.00
C ARG A 96 2.72 8.92 3.03
N LEU A 97 3.27 9.37 4.16
CA LEU A 97 2.51 10.09 5.18
C LEU A 97 1.88 11.38 4.65
N TYR A 98 2.37 11.90 3.51
CA TYR A 98 1.76 13.03 2.81
C TYR A 98 0.26 12.85 2.53
N MET A 99 -0.22 11.60 2.39
CA MET A 99 -1.65 11.33 2.18
C MET A 99 -2.56 11.85 3.29
N PHE A 100 -2.03 12.09 4.48
CA PHE A 100 -2.80 12.61 5.61
C PHE A 100 -2.78 14.14 5.70
N SER A 101 -2.00 14.85 4.89
CA SER A 101 -1.93 16.30 4.87
C SER A 101 -3.10 16.92 4.12
N GLU A 102 -3.45 18.15 4.47
CA GLU A 102 -4.42 18.97 3.70
C GLU A 102 -3.94 19.14 2.25
N GLN A 103 -2.62 19.34 2.05
CA GLN A 103 -2.01 19.56 0.75
C GLN A 103 -2.14 18.35 -0.20
N SER A 104 -2.45 17.17 0.31
CA SER A 104 -2.72 16.00 -0.54
C SER A 104 -3.96 16.16 -1.42
N GLY A 105 -4.87 17.10 -1.07
CA GLY A 105 -6.14 17.33 -1.76
C GLY A 105 -7.16 16.19 -1.54
N LEU A 106 -7.00 15.40 -0.49
CA LEU A 106 -7.88 14.27 -0.17
C LEU A 106 -8.95 14.62 0.88
N PHE A 107 -8.87 15.80 1.51
CA PHE A 107 -9.79 16.19 2.58
C PHE A 107 -11.27 16.09 2.17
N GLY A 108 -12.09 15.58 3.08
CA GLY A 108 -13.52 15.35 2.87
C GLY A 108 -13.88 14.06 2.17
N HIS A 109 -12.88 13.23 1.80
CA HIS A 109 -13.09 11.95 1.16
C HIS A 109 -12.75 10.77 2.08
N GLN A 110 -13.41 9.64 1.84
CA GLN A 110 -12.92 8.34 2.28
C GLN A 110 -11.84 7.87 1.30
N VAL A 111 -10.72 7.42 1.82
CA VAL A 111 -9.54 7.03 1.05
C VAL A 111 -9.25 5.55 1.26
N LEU A 112 -8.97 4.85 0.17
CA LEU A 112 -8.40 3.49 0.18
C LEU A 112 -7.00 3.54 -0.44
N CYS A 113 -5.99 3.42 0.41
CA CYS A 113 -4.58 3.41 -0.01
C CYS A 113 -4.10 1.97 -0.17
N ILE A 114 -3.57 1.66 -1.36
CA ILE A 114 -3.13 0.31 -1.74
C ILE A 114 -1.68 0.34 -2.22
N ASP A 115 -0.85 -0.58 -1.71
CA ASP A 115 0.53 -0.77 -2.20
C ASP A 115 0.55 -1.37 -3.61
N LEU A 116 1.58 -1.02 -4.38
CA LEU A 116 1.73 -1.49 -5.76
C LEU A 116 2.00 -3.01 -5.87
N ASP A 117 2.46 -3.67 -4.81
CA ASP A 117 2.70 -5.13 -4.80
C ASP A 117 1.46 -5.95 -4.37
N VAL A 118 0.31 -5.39 -4.59
CA VAL A 118 -1.00 -5.96 -4.29
C VAL A 118 -1.72 -6.34 -5.58
N VAL A 119 -2.50 -7.42 -5.54
CA VAL A 119 -3.34 -7.87 -6.65
C VAL A 119 -4.80 -7.88 -6.20
N VAL A 120 -5.66 -7.15 -6.90
CA VAL A 120 -7.09 -7.17 -6.67
C VAL A 120 -7.68 -8.43 -7.32
N VAL A 121 -8.43 -9.21 -6.56
CA VAL A 121 -8.90 -10.55 -6.97
C VAL A 121 -10.40 -10.76 -6.80
N GLY A 122 -11.11 -9.82 -6.20
CA GLY A 122 -12.55 -9.90 -5.97
C GLY A 122 -13.12 -8.55 -5.57
N SER A 123 -14.44 -8.52 -5.25
CA SER A 123 -15.15 -7.30 -4.88
C SER A 123 -14.41 -6.50 -3.81
N LEU A 124 -14.23 -5.21 -4.09
CA LEU A 124 -13.63 -4.25 -3.16
C LEU A 124 -14.66 -3.64 -2.20
N GLU A 125 -15.93 -3.97 -2.32
CA GLU A 125 -16.99 -3.39 -1.48
C GLU A 125 -16.70 -3.49 0.01
N PRO A 126 -16.20 -4.62 0.56
CA PRO A 126 -15.88 -4.70 1.98
C PRO A 126 -14.82 -3.70 2.45
N LEU A 127 -13.91 -3.28 1.56
CA LEU A 127 -12.87 -2.30 1.87
C LEU A 127 -13.33 -0.87 1.57
N MET A 128 -14.12 -0.69 0.51
CA MET A 128 -14.62 0.62 0.06
C MET A 128 -15.81 1.11 0.87
N SER A 129 -16.52 0.24 1.58
CA SER A 129 -17.63 0.59 2.48
C SER A 129 -17.20 1.04 3.86
N TYR A 130 -15.91 0.94 4.19
CA TYR A 130 -15.40 1.39 5.47
C TYR A 130 -15.56 2.92 5.63
N GLU A 131 -16.15 3.35 6.74
CA GLU A 131 -16.44 4.77 7.04
C GLU A 131 -15.75 5.27 8.31
N GLY A 132 -14.93 4.45 8.95
CA GLY A 132 -14.18 4.80 10.17
C GLY A 132 -13.05 5.81 9.92
N LEU A 133 -12.38 6.20 11.00
CA LEU A 133 -11.28 7.15 10.93
C LEU A 133 -10.04 6.54 10.28
N PHE A 134 -9.67 5.32 10.69
CA PHE A 134 -8.49 4.64 10.16
C PHE A 134 -8.58 3.12 10.33
N CYS A 135 -8.41 2.39 9.25
CA CYS A 135 -8.30 0.94 9.22
C CYS A 135 -7.04 0.51 8.50
N ALA A 136 -6.36 -0.47 9.04
CA ALA A 136 -5.17 -1.05 8.42
C ALA A 136 -5.18 -2.57 8.60
N ARG A 137 -4.29 -3.23 7.89
CA ARG A 137 -4.15 -4.68 7.99
C ARG A 137 -3.37 -5.08 9.24
N SER A 138 -3.79 -6.17 9.89
CA SER A 138 -2.95 -6.88 10.84
C SER A 138 -1.75 -7.54 10.15
N LYS A 139 -0.63 -7.63 10.86
CA LYS A 139 0.56 -8.29 10.31
C LYS A 139 0.32 -9.78 10.13
N PHE A 140 0.64 -10.33 8.95
CA PHE A 140 0.47 -11.74 8.63
C PHE A 140 1.44 -12.70 9.35
N LYS A 141 2.14 -12.25 10.36
CA LYS A 141 3.10 -13.07 11.10
C LYS A 141 2.48 -13.58 12.40
N LEU A 142 2.47 -14.90 12.58
CA LEU A 142 1.97 -15.56 13.78
C LEU A 142 2.60 -14.96 15.06
N GLY A 143 1.76 -14.61 16.02
CA GLY A 143 2.15 -13.93 17.27
C GLY A 143 2.42 -12.43 17.14
N GLU A 144 2.29 -11.87 15.95
CA GLU A 144 2.45 -10.42 15.68
C GLU A 144 1.19 -9.81 15.03
N GLU A 145 0.06 -10.51 15.07
CA GLU A 145 -1.21 -10.08 14.46
C GLU A 145 -1.78 -8.81 15.09
N HIS A 146 -1.37 -8.53 16.33
CA HIS A 146 -1.71 -7.29 17.01
C HIS A 146 -1.02 -6.06 16.39
N LYS A 147 0.01 -6.25 15.56
CA LYS A 147 0.76 -5.16 14.92
C LYS A 147 0.12 -4.79 13.59
N LEU A 148 0.02 -3.48 13.33
CA LEU A 148 -0.44 -2.95 12.05
C LEU A 148 0.61 -3.12 10.96
N ASP A 149 0.15 -3.26 9.72
CA ASP A 149 0.94 -3.17 8.48
C ASP A 149 0.23 -2.26 7.47
N GLY A 150 0.99 -1.57 6.63
CA GLY A 150 0.51 -0.42 5.84
C GLY A 150 0.27 -0.69 4.36
N ASP A 151 0.23 -1.95 3.90
CA ASP A 151 0.06 -2.25 2.48
C ASP A 151 -1.37 -2.01 1.96
N ILE A 152 -2.37 -2.07 2.84
CA ILE A 152 -3.76 -1.71 2.56
C ILE A 152 -4.31 -0.92 3.75
N MET A 153 -4.62 0.36 3.54
CA MET A 153 -5.18 1.23 4.56
C MET A 153 -6.40 1.95 4.03
N SER A 154 -7.39 2.16 4.87
CA SER A 154 -8.48 3.09 4.59
C SER A 154 -8.58 4.12 5.72
N PHE A 155 -8.91 5.35 5.36
CA PHE A 155 -9.06 6.42 6.33
C PHE A 155 -9.98 7.52 5.83
N ARG A 156 -10.56 8.27 6.75
CA ARG A 156 -11.28 9.49 6.45
C ARG A 156 -10.29 10.64 6.42
N ALA A 157 -10.01 11.17 5.22
CA ALA A 157 -9.11 12.30 5.07
C ALA A 157 -9.77 13.59 5.59
N GLY A 158 -9.06 14.31 6.44
CA GLY A 158 -9.54 15.54 7.07
C GLY A 158 -8.68 15.98 8.24
N PRO A 159 -9.09 17.07 8.93
CA PRO A 159 -8.30 17.65 10.01
C PRO A 159 -7.95 16.68 11.15
N GLU A 160 -8.84 15.73 11.44
CA GLU A 160 -8.61 14.73 12.49
C GLU A 160 -7.47 13.76 12.12
N ALA A 161 -7.48 13.25 10.87
CA ALA A 161 -6.41 12.41 10.37
C ALA A 161 -5.09 13.20 10.24
N GLU A 162 -5.14 14.44 9.78
CA GLU A 162 -3.96 15.29 9.70
C GLU A 162 -3.34 15.53 11.08
N ALA A 163 -4.16 15.93 12.06
CA ALA A 163 -3.70 16.15 13.43
C ALA A 163 -3.11 14.90 14.08
N ARG A 164 -3.60 13.72 13.70
CA ARG A 164 -3.14 12.44 14.26
C ARG A 164 -1.88 11.92 13.57
N PHE A 165 -1.80 11.98 12.24
CA PHE A 165 -0.78 11.30 11.47
C PHE A 165 0.29 12.22 10.89
N TRP A 166 -0.10 13.41 10.41
CA TRP A 166 0.79 14.29 9.66
C TRP A 166 1.46 15.35 10.52
N LEU A 167 0.71 16.11 11.31
CA LEU A 167 1.28 17.19 12.11
C LEU A 167 2.33 16.71 13.13
N PRO A 168 2.14 15.61 13.89
CA PRO A 168 3.19 15.12 14.77
C PRO A 168 4.43 14.66 14.02
N PHE A 169 4.27 14.12 12.80
CA PHE A 169 5.38 13.73 11.95
C PHE A 169 6.20 14.94 11.47
N THR A 170 5.53 15.96 10.95
CA THR A 170 6.20 17.16 10.41
C THR A 170 6.79 18.05 11.49
N ASN A 171 6.25 18.05 12.70
CA ASN A 171 6.78 18.76 13.85
C ASN A 171 8.15 18.22 14.31
N ASP A 172 8.42 16.92 14.11
CA ASP A 172 9.70 16.30 14.41
C ASP A 172 10.03 15.18 13.40
N VAL A 173 10.40 15.57 12.19
CA VAL A 173 10.76 14.63 11.11
C VAL A 173 11.94 13.75 11.51
N LYS A 174 13.01 14.34 12.10
CA LYS A 174 14.22 13.58 12.47
C LYS A 174 13.95 12.56 13.58
N GLY A 175 13.21 12.94 14.62
CA GLY A 175 12.81 12.01 15.69
C GLY A 175 11.91 10.91 15.14
N SER A 176 10.99 11.24 14.24
CA SER A 176 10.12 10.27 13.56
C SER A 176 10.91 9.29 12.69
N GLU A 177 11.94 9.75 11.97
CA GLU A 177 12.84 8.88 11.19
C GLU A 177 13.62 7.90 12.07
N ILE A 178 14.12 8.36 13.22
CA ILE A 178 14.83 7.52 14.19
C ILE A 178 13.87 6.48 14.78
N LEU A 179 12.71 6.94 15.27
CA LEU A 179 11.68 6.09 15.88
C LEU A 179 11.24 4.97 14.93
N THR A 180 11.01 5.30 13.66
CA THR A 180 10.42 4.41 12.68
C THR A 180 11.44 3.65 11.84
N GLN A 181 12.69 4.08 11.84
CA GLN A 181 13.73 3.57 10.93
C GLN A 181 13.29 3.64 9.45
N GLY A 182 12.54 4.68 9.09
CA GLY A 182 12.00 4.86 7.74
C GLY A 182 10.81 3.97 7.39
N ARG A 183 10.17 3.32 8.36
CA ARG A 183 9.04 2.40 8.14
C ARG A 183 7.73 3.02 8.63
N GLU A 184 6.86 3.42 7.73
CA GLU A 184 5.58 4.06 8.07
C GLU A 184 4.72 3.22 9.02
N ARG A 185 4.73 1.88 8.89
CA ARG A 185 3.98 0.99 9.80
C ARG A 185 4.37 1.14 11.27
N TYR A 186 5.59 1.57 11.57
CA TYR A 186 6.00 1.87 12.94
C TYR A 186 5.42 3.21 13.39
N TRP A 187 5.33 4.18 12.47
CA TRP A 187 4.62 5.41 12.71
C TRP A 187 3.13 5.16 12.99
N MET A 188 2.44 4.41 12.11
CA MET A 188 1.04 4.06 12.30
C MET A 188 0.78 3.39 13.66
N ARG A 189 1.65 2.47 14.06
CA ARG A 189 1.55 1.81 15.38
C ARG A 189 1.72 2.80 16.53
N HIS A 190 2.62 3.77 16.38
CA HIS A 190 2.89 4.77 17.40
C HIS A 190 1.72 5.74 17.57
N VAL A 191 1.14 6.23 16.47
CA VAL A 191 0.11 7.28 16.53
C VAL A 191 -1.33 6.75 16.50
N ALA A 192 -1.56 5.53 16.06
CA ALA A 192 -2.91 4.98 15.87
C ALA A 192 -3.07 3.53 16.35
N GLY A 193 -2.10 2.96 17.06
CA GLY A 193 -2.20 1.57 17.52
C GLY A 193 -3.37 1.29 18.46
N ASP A 194 -3.87 2.32 19.12
CA ASP A 194 -4.98 2.30 20.06
C ASP A 194 -6.37 2.53 19.43
N ILE A 195 -6.41 3.16 18.23
CA ILE A 195 -7.66 3.55 17.56
C ILE A 195 -7.88 2.89 16.20
N ALA A 196 -6.86 2.18 15.71
CA ALA A 196 -6.94 1.58 14.38
C ALA A 196 -7.90 0.39 14.36
N ASP A 197 -8.88 0.48 13.48
CA ASP A 197 -9.65 -0.69 13.05
C ASP A 197 -8.78 -1.64 12.24
N ARG A 198 -9.22 -2.89 12.08
CA ARG A 198 -8.45 -3.93 11.42
C ARG A 198 -9.25 -4.65 10.38
N TRP A 199 -8.69 -4.85 9.21
CA TRP A 199 -9.35 -5.57 8.12
C TRP A 199 -9.74 -7.00 8.50
N ASP A 200 -9.03 -7.63 9.45
CA ASP A 200 -9.38 -8.96 9.94
C ASP A 200 -10.73 -8.97 10.69
N VAL A 201 -11.16 -7.82 11.20
CA VAL A 201 -12.42 -7.60 11.92
C VAL A 201 -13.47 -6.99 11.01
N GLU A 202 -13.11 -5.89 10.32
CA GLU A 202 -14.04 -5.12 9.48
C GLU A 202 -14.43 -5.87 8.20
N ALA A 203 -13.49 -6.61 7.61
CA ALA A 203 -13.69 -7.36 6.37
C ALA A 203 -12.98 -8.74 6.45
N PRO A 204 -13.47 -9.67 7.29
CA PRO A 204 -12.79 -10.95 7.51
C PRO A 204 -12.60 -11.75 6.23
N GLY A 205 -11.35 -12.08 5.92
CA GLY A 205 -10.97 -12.84 4.73
C GLY A 205 -10.84 -12.02 3.45
N ALA A 206 -11.09 -10.70 3.48
CA ALA A 206 -10.95 -9.84 2.29
C ALA A 206 -9.47 -9.60 1.92
N VAL A 207 -8.58 -9.51 2.89
CA VAL A 207 -7.15 -9.22 2.66
C VAL A 207 -6.30 -10.45 2.97
N LEU A 208 -5.67 -10.99 1.93
CA LEU A 208 -4.86 -12.21 2.04
C LEU A 208 -3.39 -11.95 1.70
N SER A 209 -2.51 -12.77 2.23
CA SER A 209 -1.10 -12.83 1.82
C SER A 209 -0.89 -13.97 0.84
N PHE A 210 -0.26 -13.70 -0.30
CA PHE A 210 0.12 -14.73 -1.26
C PHE A 210 0.89 -15.88 -0.62
N LYS A 211 1.85 -15.55 0.25
CA LYS A 211 2.72 -16.53 0.90
C LYS A 211 2.07 -17.21 2.12
N ARG A 212 1.51 -16.40 3.03
CA ARG A 212 1.02 -16.91 4.33
C ARG A 212 -0.26 -17.72 4.20
N HIS A 213 -1.09 -17.40 3.21
CA HIS A 213 -2.30 -18.16 2.91
C HIS A 213 -2.08 -19.21 1.80
N ASN A 214 -0.82 -19.43 1.38
CA ASN A 214 -0.43 -20.44 0.40
C ASN A 214 -1.23 -20.40 -0.91
N ILE A 215 -1.54 -19.21 -1.42
CA ILE A 215 -2.41 -18.99 -2.59
C ILE A 215 -1.92 -19.81 -3.80
N ALA A 216 -0.61 -19.86 -4.03
CA ALA A 216 -0.06 -20.67 -5.12
C ALA A 216 -0.37 -22.17 -4.99
N ARG A 217 -0.40 -22.70 -3.75
CA ARG A 217 -0.62 -24.12 -3.47
C ARG A 217 -2.10 -24.49 -3.57
N ILE A 218 -2.97 -23.67 -2.99
CA ILE A 218 -4.43 -23.91 -3.04
C ILE A 218 -5.00 -23.69 -4.42
N ASN A 219 -4.30 -22.96 -5.28
CA ASN A 219 -4.62 -22.67 -6.68
C ASN A 219 -6.07 -22.21 -6.90
N ARG A 220 -6.61 -21.47 -5.95
CA ARG A 220 -7.92 -20.82 -6.03
C ARG A 220 -7.91 -19.54 -5.19
N ILE A 221 -8.71 -18.56 -5.55
CA ILE A 221 -8.99 -17.40 -4.73
C ILE A 221 -10.16 -17.74 -3.80
N PRO A 222 -10.02 -17.59 -2.47
CA PRO A 222 -11.14 -17.70 -1.55
C PRO A 222 -12.25 -16.70 -1.90
N GLU A 223 -13.51 -17.08 -1.76
CA GLU A 223 -14.67 -16.32 -2.20
C GLU A 223 -14.74 -14.89 -1.62
N ARG A 224 -14.32 -14.72 -0.37
CA ARG A 224 -14.32 -13.42 0.31
C ARG A 224 -13.09 -12.57 0.03
N ALA A 225 -12.11 -13.09 -0.70
CA ALA A 225 -10.87 -12.36 -0.95
C ALA A 225 -11.10 -11.21 -1.94
N ALA A 226 -10.85 -10.00 -1.51
CA ALA A 226 -10.79 -8.80 -2.34
C ALA A 226 -9.38 -8.58 -2.87
N ILE A 227 -8.37 -8.82 -2.03
CA ILE A 227 -6.98 -8.46 -2.26
C ILE A 227 -6.04 -9.59 -1.85
N VAL A 228 -5.02 -9.82 -2.67
CA VAL A 228 -3.85 -10.67 -2.34
C VAL A 228 -2.58 -9.81 -2.33
N SER A 229 -1.99 -9.65 -1.16
CA SER A 229 -0.71 -8.95 -0.98
C SER A 229 0.47 -9.86 -1.29
N CYS A 230 1.32 -9.44 -2.23
CA CYS A 230 2.57 -10.10 -2.61
C CYS A 230 3.78 -9.46 -1.90
N HIS A 231 3.61 -9.10 -0.63
CA HIS A 231 4.65 -8.43 0.16
C HIS A 231 6.01 -9.15 0.11
N GLY A 232 7.07 -8.41 -0.18
CA GLY A 232 8.43 -8.94 -0.32
C GLY A 232 8.62 -9.69 -1.63
N PHE A 233 9.18 -10.90 -1.60
CA PHE A 233 9.43 -11.75 -2.77
C PHE A 233 8.58 -13.02 -2.71
N PRO A 234 8.02 -13.55 -3.84
CA PRO A 234 7.99 -12.94 -5.17
C PRO A 234 7.06 -11.74 -5.26
N ARG A 235 7.38 -10.80 -6.13
CA ARG A 235 6.51 -9.69 -6.52
C ARG A 235 5.46 -10.16 -7.54
N PRO A 236 4.35 -9.43 -7.77
CA PRO A 236 3.31 -9.84 -8.71
C PRO A 236 3.83 -10.27 -10.09
N HIS A 237 4.74 -9.50 -10.71
CA HIS A 237 5.33 -9.83 -12.02
C HIS A 237 6.22 -11.10 -12.01
N GLN A 238 6.65 -11.56 -10.85
CA GLN A 238 7.51 -12.73 -10.66
C GLN A 238 6.73 -13.99 -10.29
N VAL A 239 5.44 -13.84 -9.98
CA VAL A 239 4.59 -14.97 -9.61
C VAL A 239 4.30 -15.81 -10.85
N SER A 240 4.69 -17.09 -10.83
CA SER A 240 4.44 -18.04 -11.92
C SER A 240 3.05 -18.65 -11.89
N ALA A 241 2.34 -18.59 -10.76
CA ALA A 241 1.01 -19.15 -10.61
C ALA A 241 0.03 -18.56 -11.64
N LYS A 242 -0.56 -19.41 -12.47
CA LYS A 242 -1.51 -19.03 -13.53
C LYS A 242 -2.65 -18.17 -12.96
N LEU A 243 -3.17 -18.59 -11.83
CA LEU A 243 -4.24 -17.89 -11.12
C LEU A 243 -3.90 -16.40 -10.88
N MET A 244 -2.69 -16.10 -10.40
CA MET A 244 -2.31 -14.71 -10.13
C MET A 244 -2.15 -13.90 -11.42
N LYS A 245 -1.70 -14.53 -12.51
CA LYS A 245 -1.56 -13.88 -13.81
C LYS A 245 -2.91 -13.49 -14.43
N GLU A 246 -3.97 -14.17 -14.07
CA GLU A 246 -5.35 -13.85 -14.53
C GLU A 246 -5.87 -12.54 -13.92
N TYR A 247 -5.41 -12.21 -12.71
CA TYR A 247 -5.85 -11.01 -11.99
C TYR A 247 -4.87 -9.84 -12.15
N TRP A 248 -3.57 -10.11 -12.27
CA TRP A 248 -2.54 -9.09 -12.41
C TRP A 248 -2.30 -8.73 -13.88
N LYS A 249 -3.24 -7.99 -14.48
CA LYS A 249 -3.21 -7.54 -15.88
C LYS A 249 -4.14 -6.33 -16.07
#